data_721558d6ec3e1b3455ec8ba32cab8c79
#
_entry.id   721558d6ec3e1b3455ec8ba32cab8c79
#
_cell.length_a   1.000
_cell.length_b   1.000
_cell.length_c   1.000
_cell.angle_alpha   90.00
_cell.angle_beta   90.00
_cell.angle_gamma   90.00
#
_symmetry.space_group_name_H-M   'P 1'
#
loop_
_entity.id
_entity.type
_entity.pdbx_description
1 polymer ?
#
loop_
_entity_poly.entity_id
_entity_poly.type
_entity_poly.pdbx_seq_one_letter_code
_entity_poly.pdbx_strand_id
1 'polypeptide(L)'
;MGYLRVDHDAVDDGSEARDVLETYRMFARDKGWIARIEASIDNGLAAEVAVEKEQSATRSRMARATDAYLRERLSDLDDLSNRLLRILAGRQAGAATLPEDAVLVARNLGPAELLDYGTRLRAVVLEEGAVSSHAVIVARALAIPLVVQAEKATREALDGDQILVDGDSGVVHLRPEDSVRAAFLEKLAMRAEAQEQYSALRALPACGTCGTTVALHMNAGLMAELPSLEGAGAEGGGLYRTELQFLIRSSVPRRSQQAALYARIMNAAKGRPVVFRTLDIGSDKVLPYLKPQEEPNPALGWRAIRVGLDRRGVMRMQVQALLRGAEGRPLQVMFPMVAQFEEFKAARQLVLDAVAREKTMGHRVPSDLKIGAMLETPSLAFAPNQFFEMTDFLSIGGNDLKQFFFAADRENERVRRRYDTLNVSFLTFIRQIVERCDALGTPSAFVARMRAAR
;
A
#
# COMPACT_ATOMS: atom_id res chain seq x y z
N MET A 1 14.53 -3.40 -30.71
CA MET A 1 14.56 -2.81 -29.33
C MET A 1 13.72 -1.55 -29.15
N GLY A 2 13.01 -1.06 -30.17
CA GLY A 2 12.14 0.11 -30.08
C GLY A 2 10.70 -0.13 -29.58
N TYR A 3 10.29 -1.37 -29.37
CA TYR A 3 8.88 -1.74 -29.21
C TYR A 3 8.41 -1.99 -27.77
N LEU A 4 9.29 -1.93 -26.77
CA LEU A 4 8.91 -1.96 -25.36
C LEU A 4 8.71 -0.54 -24.80
N ARG A 5 8.07 0.34 -25.54
CA ARG A 5 7.56 1.59 -25.00
C ARG A 5 6.27 1.28 -24.25
N VAL A 6 6.33 1.40 -22.95
CA VAL A 6 5.14 1.55 -22.12
C VAL A 6 4.70 3.00 -22.30
N ASP A 7 3.49 3.23 -22.80
CA ASP A 7 2.94 4.58 -22.88
C ASP A 7 2.82 5.14 -21.48
N HIS A 8 3.70 6.08 -21.15
CA HIS A 8 3.75 6.76 -19.86
C HIS A 8 2.58 7.73 -19.66
N ASP A 9 1.90 8.11 -20.74
CA ASP A 9 0.86 9.14 -20.69
C ASP A 9 -0.51 8.64 -20.20
N ALA A 10 -0.69 7.31 -20.10
CA ALA A 10 -1.92 6.71 -19.59
C ALA A 10 -1.92 6.51 -18.06
N VAL A 11 -0.78 6.71 -17.38
CA VAL A 11 -0.64 6.52 -15.94
C VAL A 11 -0.24 7.85 -15.34
N ASP A 12 -1.04 8.34 -14.42
CA ASP A 12 -0.80 9.58 -13.67
C ASP A 12 0.65 9.61 -13.14
N ASP A 13 1.35 10.74 -13.31
CA ASP A 13 2.81 10.92 -13.16
C ASP A 13 3.27 10.77 -11.70
N GLY A 14 2.90 9.70 -11.04
CA GLY A 14 3.25 9.43 -9.64
C GLY A 14 2.59 8.24 -8.98
N SER A 15 1.89 7.41 -9.74
CA SER A 15 1.23 6.22 -9.19
C SER A 15 2.25 5.10 -8.90
N GLU A 16 1.93 4.22 -7.94
CA GLU A 16 2.66 2.96 -7.70
C GLU A 16 2.70 2.08 -8.95
N ALA A 17 1.70 2.20 -9.80
CA ALA A 17 1.68 1.62 -11.12
C ALA A 17 2.92 2.04 -11.93
N ARG A 18 3.38 3.28 -11.81
CA ARG A 18 4.62 3.74 -12.45
C ARG A 18 5.86 3.12 -11.82
N ASP A 19 5.92 2.97 -10.50
CA ASP A 19 7.05 2.32 -9.82
C ASP A 19 7.15 0.83 -10.22
N VAL A 20 6.01 0.15 -10.37
CA VAL A 20 5.93 -1.19 -10.96
C VAL A 20 6.44 -1.15 -12.40
N LEU A 21 6.00 -0.20 -13.22
CA LEU A 21 6.47 -0.04 -14.60
C LEU A 21 7.97 0.30 -14.69
N GLU A 22 8.52 1.10 -13.76
CA GLU A 22 9.96 1.34 -13.69
C GLU A 22 10.73 0.06 -13.35
N THR A 23 10.20 -0.77 -12.49
CA THR A 23 10.77 -2.11 -12.18
C THR A 23 10.73 -3.01 -13.41
N TYR A 24 9.60 -3.04 -14.13
CA TYR A 24 9.50 -3.73 -15.42
C TYR A 24 10.48 -3.19 -16.46
N ARG A 25 10.64 -1.89 -16.55
CA ARG A 25 11.62 -1.25 -17.44
C ARG A 25 13.06 -1.62 -17.09
N MET A 26 13.36 -1.78 -15.79
CA MET A 26 14.65 -2.24 -15.33
C MET A 26 14.91 -3.69 -15.77
N PHE A 27 13.92 -4.58 -15.62
CA PHE A 27 14.02 -5.96 -16.09
C PHE A 27 14.11 -6.04 -17.61
N ALA A 28 13.30 -5.27 -18.34
CA ALA A 28 13.37 -5.18 -19.81
C ALA A 28 14.72 -4.67 -20.32
N ARG A 29 15.53 -4.07 -19.46
CA ARG A 29 16.89 -3.57 -19.75
C ARG A 29 17.98 -4.39 -19.10
N ASP A 30 17.63 -5.51 -18.47
CA ASP A 30 18.64 -6.41 -17.88
C ASP A 30 19.53 -6.97 -18.98
N LYS A 31 20.79 -6.54 -18.95
CA LYS A 31 21.78 -6.91 -19.98
C LYS A 31 22.00 -8.43 -20.04
N GLY A 32 21.90 -9.12 -18.92
CA GLY A 32 22.09 -10.57 -18.86
C GLY A 32 20.93 -11.33 -19.50
N TRP A 33 19.69 -10.92 -19.24
CA TRP A 33 18.50 -11.51 -19.84
C TRP A 33 18.48 -11.29 -21.36
N ILE A 34 18.70 -10.06 -21.80
CA ILE A 34 18.75 -9.70 -23.22
C ILE A 34 19.85 -10.45 -23.94
N ALA A 35 21.08 -10.45 -23.41
CA ALA A 35 22.22 -11.12 -24.04
C ALA A 35 22.00 -12.65 -24.21
N ARG A 36 21.27 -13.31 -23.31
CA ARG A 36 20.95 -14.73 -23.44
C ARG A 36 19.91 -14.98 -24.54
N ILE A 37 18.95 -14.11 -24.71
CA ILE A 37 17.98 -14.18 -25.83
C ILE A 37 18.71 -13.92 -27.14
N GLU A 38 19.52 -12.86 -27.23
CA GLU A 38 20.31 -12.52 -28.42
C GLU A 38 21.26 -13.66 -28.81
N ALA A 39 21.99 -14.22 -27.86
CA ALA A 39 22.87 -15.36 -28.11
C ALA A 39 22.10 -16.59 -28.63
N SER A 40 20.88 -16.81 -28.22
CA SER A 40 20.04 -17.90 -28.72
C SER A 40 19.57 -17.62 -30.15
N ILE A 41 19.31 -16.39 -30.51
CA ILE A 41 18.96 -15.96 -31.87
C ILE A 41 20.18 -16.07 -32.77
N ASP A 42 21.34 -15.62 -32.33
CA ASP A 42 22.61 -15.71 -33.09
C ASP A 42 23.00 -17.18 -33.37
N ASN A 43 22.55 -18.09 -32.50
CA ASN A 43 22.71 -19.56 -32.72
C ASN A 43 21.62 -20.17 -33.62
N GLY A 44 20.81 -19.34 -34.29
CA GLY A 44 19.87 -19.77 -35.33
C GLY A 44 18.45 -20.07 -34.83
N LEU A 45 18.09 -19.72 -33.60
CA LEU A 45 16.70 -19.83 -33.12
C LEU A 45 15.85 -18.65 -33.58
N ALA A 46 14.58 -18.90 -33.91
CA ALA A 46 13.61 -17.83 -34.10
C ALA A 46 13.46 -17.00 -32.80
N ALA A 47 13.16 -15.73 -32.91
CA ALA A 47 13.11 -14.81 -31.77
C ALA A 47 12.12 -15.28 -30.70
N GLU A 48 10.94 -15.76 -31.10
CA GLU A 48 9.93 -16.31 -30.21
C GLU A 48 10.44 -17.52 -29.44
N VAL A 49 11.09 -18.45 -30.13
CA VAL A 49 11.66 -19.68 -29.51
C VAL A 49 12.80 -19.33 -28.56
N ALA A 50 13.60 -18.32 -28.87
CA ALA A 50 14.67 -17.83 -28.00
C ALA A 50 14.11 -17.24 -26.69
N VAL A 51 13.02 -16.48 -26.75
CA VAL A 51 12.32 -15.94 -25.57
C VAL A 51 11.70 -17.05 -24.75
N GLU A 52 10.97 -17.99 -25.34
CA GLU A 52 10.38 -19.14 -24.63
C GLU A 52 11.45 -20.01 -23.95
N LYS A 53 12.57 -20.23 -24.60
CA LYS A 53 13.71 -20.98 -24.05
C LYS A 53 14.26 -20.28 -22.81
N GLU A 54 14.50 -18.98 -22.85
CA GLU A 54 15.03 -18.23 -21.71
C GLU A 54 14.00 -18.14 -20.58
N GLN A 55 12.70 -18.00 -20.90
CA GLN A 55 11.61 -18.06 -19.93
C GLN A 55 11.60 -19.41 -19.18
N SER A 56 11.65 -20.51 -19.91
CA SER A 56 11.68 -21.86 -19.35
C SER A 56 12.94 -22.13 -18.53
N ALA A 57 14.10 -21.65 -18.99
CA ALA A 57 15.35 -21.73 -18.26
C ALA A 57 15.31 -20.92 -16.95
N THR A 58 14.70 -19.75 -16.98
CA THR A 58 14.52 -18.89 -15.81
C THR A 58 13.55 -19.52 -14.80
N ARG A 59 12.42 -20.08 -15.26
CA ARG A 59 11.50 -20.85 -14.40
C ARG A 59 12.21 -22.03 -13.74
N SER A 60 12.99 -22.78 -14.47
CA SER A 60 13.72 -23.95 -13.95
C SER A 60 14.78 -23.56 -12.92
N ARG A 61 15.47 -22.43 -13.12
CA ARG A 61 16.45 -21.91 -12.15
C ARG A 61 15.78 -21.44 -10.86
N MET A 62 14.63 -20.78 -10.96
CA MET A 62 13.94 -20.18 -9.82
C MET A 62 12.94 -21.14 -9.15
N ALA A 63 12.47 -22.20 -9.81
CA ALA A 63 11.59 -23.21 -9.22
C ALA A 63 12.18 -23.90 -7.97
N ARG A 64 13.50 -23.89 -7.84
CA ARG A 64 14.23 -24.43 -6.68
C ARG A 64 14.40 -23.41 -5.55
N ALA A 65 13.99 -22.16 -5.78
CA ALA A 65 14.11 -21.12 -4.78
C ALA A 65 12.93 -21.21 -3.79
N THR A 66 13.24 -21.40 -2.54
CA THR A 66 12.27 -21.38 -1.43
C THR A 66 11.82 -19.97 -1.06
N ASP A 67 12.52 -18.95 -1.55
CA ASP A 67 12.29 -17.54 -1.26
C ASP A 67 11.06 -17.01 -2.01
N ALA A 68 10.09 -16.49 -1.25
CA ALA A 68 8.85 -15.89 -1.78
C ALA A 68 9.12 -14.71 -2.73
N TYR A 69 10.17 -13.93 -2.46
CA TYR A 69 10.61 -12.81 -3.29
C TYR A 69 11.11 -13.25 -4.68
N LEU A 70 11.86 -14.35 -4.74
CA LEU A 70 12.32 -14.89 -6.03
C LEU A 70 11.16 -15.44 -6.86
N ARG A 71 10.12 -15.98 -6.21
CA ARG A 71 8.89 -16.43 -6.88
C ARG A 71 8.08 -15.28 -7.46
N GLU A 72 7.98 -14.17 -6.73
CA GLU A 72 7.31 -12.97 -7.22
C GLU A 72 8.05 -12.37 -8.42
N ARG A 73 9.38 -12.34 -8.37
CA ARG A 73 10.22 -11.93 -9.51
C ARG A 73 10.10 -12.82 -10.72
N LEU A 74 9.87 -14.11 -10.52
CA LEU A 74 9.60 -15.03 -11.62
C LEU A 74 8.32 -14.65 -12.34
N SER A 75 7.28 -14.32 -11.60
CA SER A 75 6.00 -13.86 -12.17
C SER A 75 6.18 -12.60 -13.03
N ASP A 76 6.98 -11.63 -12.57
CA ASP A 76 7.26 -10.39 -13.31
C ASP A 76 8.05 -10.66 -14.61
N LEU A 77 9.04 -11.55 -14.57
CA LEU A 77 9.82 -11.96 -15.76
C LEU A 77 8.98 -12.78 -16.74
N ASP A 78 8.08 -13.59 -16.24
CA ASP A 78 7.13 -14.36 -17.05
C ASP A 78 6.16 -13.44 -17.79
N ASP A 79 5.63 -12.43 -17.10
CA ASP A 79 4.76 -11.43 -17.72
C ASP A 79 5.50 -10.63 -18.80
N LEU A 80 6.73 -10.20 -18.52
CA LEU A 80 7.56 -9.50 -19.49
C LEU A 80 7.87 -10.38 -20.73
N SER A 81 8.17 -11.66 -20.51
CA SER A 81 8.42 -12.61 -21.59
C SER A 81 7.17 -12.84 -22.44
N ASN A 82 6.02 -13.02 -21.80
CA ASN A 82 4.73 -13.18 -22.48
C ASN A 82 4.36 -11.94 -23.30
N ARG A 83 4.62 -10.75 -22.77
CA ARG A 83 4.42 -9.49 -23.47
C ARG A 83 5.32 -9.39 -24.72
N LEU A 84 6.60 -9.74 -24.57
CA LEU A 84 7.54 -9.76 -25.68
C LEU A 84 7.11 -10.75 -26.76
N LEU A 85 6.67 -11.95 -26.39
CA LEU A 85 6.15 -12.96 -27.32
C LEU A 85 4.92 -12.46 -28.10
N ARG A 86 4.00 -11.78 -27.43
CA ARG A 86 2.83 -11.17 -28.10
C ARG A 86 3.23 -10.12 -29.13
N ILE A 87 4.21 -9.27 -28.77
CA ILE A 87 4.73 -8.23 -29.69
C ILE A 87 5.41 -8.89 -30.89
N LEU A 88 6.23 -9.91 -30.67
CA LEU A 88 6.89 -10.65 -31.75
C LEU A 88 5.88 -11.35 -32.68
N ALA A 89 4.80 -11.89 -32.10
CA ALA A 89 3.69 -12.49 -32.86
C ALA A 89 2.80 -11.48 -33.59
N GLY A 90 3.11 -10.18 -33.53
CA GLY A 90 2.31 -9.12 -34.13
C GLY A 90 0.94 -8.90 -33.48
N ARG A 91 0.71 -9.48 -32.32
CA ARG A 91 -0.54 -9.33 -31.56
C ARG A 91 -0.43 -8.09 -30.67
N GLN A 92 -1.10 -7.02 -31.06
CA GLN A 92 -1.27 -5.87 -30.16
C GLN A 92 -2.12 -6.28 -28.96
N ALA A 93 -1.81 -5.76 -27.77
CA ALA A 93 -2.63 -5.97 -26.59
C ALA A 93 -4.09 -5.63 -26.89
N GLY A 94 -4.99 -6.56 -26.57
CA GLY A 94 -6.38 -6.56 -27.04
C GLY A 94 -7.29 -5.48 -26.44
N ALA A 95 -6.74 -4.35 -25.97
CA ALA A 95 -7.52 -3.24 -25.44
C ALA A 95 -8.49 -2.60 -26.45
N ALA A 96 -8.21 -2.72 -27.75
CA ALA A 96 -9.05 -2.14 -28.81
C ALA A 96 -10.32 -2.94 -29.12
N THR A 97 -10.40 -4.22 -28.68
CA THR A 97 -11.48 -5.17 -29.02
C THR A 97 -12.31 -5.62 -27.81
N LEU A 98 -12.06 -5.07 -26.62
CA LEU A 98 -12.84 -5.43 -25.45
C LEU A 98 -14.28 -4.89 -25.57
N PRO A 99 -15.31 -5.72 -25.27
CA PRO A 99 -16.66 -5.23 -25.13
C PRO A 99 -16.79 -4.26 -23.97
N GLU A 100 -17.83 -3.42 -24.00
CA GLU A 100 -18.21 -2.64 -22.82
C GLU A 100 -18.54 -3.58 -21.67
N ASP A 101 -18.12 -3.19 -20.45
CA ASP A 101 -18.33 -3.97 -19.21
C ASP A 101 -17.64 -5.35 -19.19
N ALA A 102 -16.50 -5.49 -19.86
CA ALA A 102 -15.76 -6.73 -19.88
C ALA A 102 -15.20 -7.14 -18.52
N VAL A 103 -15.35 -8.43 -18.20
CA VAL A 103 -14.64 -9.10 -17.09
C VAL A 103 -13.57 -9.99 -17.67
N LEU A 104 -12.32 -9.79 -17.25
CA LEU A 104 -11.21 -10.63 -17.69
C LEU A 104 -11.08 -11.84 -16.76
N VAL A 105 -11.15 -13.04 -17.34
CA VAL A 105 -10.85 -14.29 -16.65
C VAL A 105 -9.54 -14.85 -17.19
N ALA A 106 -8.55 -15.01 -16.32
CA ALA A 106 -7.24 -15.46 -16.73
C ALA A 106 -6.61 -16.39 -15.68
N ARG A 107 -5.61 -17.17 -16.08
CA ARG A 107 -4.83 -17.97 -15.14
C ARG A 107 -3.98 -17.09 -14.25
N ASN A 108 -3.29 -16.16 -14.84
CA ASN A 108 -2.47 -15.16 -14.19
C ASN A 108 -2.47 -13.88 -15.03
N LEU A 109 -2.22 -12.75 -14.41
CA LEU A 109 -2.17 -11.45 -15.08
C LEU A 109 -1.05 -10.62 -14.47
N GLY A 110 -0.18 -10.11 -15.34
CA GLY A 110 0.87 -9.20 -14.91
C GLY A 110 0.35 -7.77 -14.68
N PRO A 111 1.01 -6.99 -13.83
CA PRO A 111 0.62 -5.61 -13.56
C PRO A 111 0.70 -4.70 -14.80
N ALA A 112 1.68 -4.92 -15.69
CA ALA A 112 1.80 -4.16 -16.92
C ALA A 112 0.67 -4.46 -17.90
N GLU A 113 0.25 -5.73 -17.99
CA GLU A 113 -0.88 -6.13 -18.81
C GLU A 113 -2.20 -5.55 -18.30
N LEU A 114 -2.40 -5.55 -16.98
CA LEU A 114 -3.56 -4.92 -16.36
C LEU A 114 -3.65 -3.43 -16.68
N LEU A 115 -2.50 -2.73 -16.70
CA LEU A 115 -2.43 -1.32 -17.09
C LEU A 115 -2.77 -1.09 -18.56
N ASP A 116 -2.39 -2.02 -19.47
CA ASP A 116 -2.73 -1.93 -20.89
C ASP A 116 -4.27 -2.01 -21.10
N TYR A 117 -4.99 -2.76 -20.27
CA TYR A 117 -6.46 -2.78 -20.27
C TYR A 117 -7.07 -1.55 -19.58
N GLY A 118 -6.44 -1.05 -18.53
CA GLY A 118 -6.88 0.12 -17.78
C GLY A 118 -8.30 0.00 -17.23
N THR A 119 -9.01 1.11 -17.17
CA THR A 119 -10.38 1.21 -16.64
C THR A 119 -11.47 0.60 -17.53
N ARG A 120 -11.11 -0.02 -18.65
CA ARG A 120 -12.07 -0.72 -19.54
C ARG A 120 -12.56 -2.03 -18.96
N LEU A 121 -11.82 -2.60 -17.98
CA LEU A 121 -12.25 -3.80 -17.28
C LEU A 121 -13.16 -3.43 -16.11
N ARG A 122 -14.28 -4.12 -16.02
CA ARG A 122 -15.20 -4.03 -14.86
C ARG A 122 -14.74 -4.87 -13.69
N ALA A 123 -14.10 -6.00 -13.95
CA ALA A 123 -13.51 -6.86 -12.93
C ALA A 123 -12.44 -7.77 -13.54
N VAL A 124 -11.65 -8.39 -12.68
CA VAL A 124 -10.66 -9.40 -13.04
C VAL A 124 -10.81 -10.62 -12.14
N VAL A 125 -10.73 -11.81 -12.73
CA VAL A 125 -10.76 -13.10 -12.02
C VAL A 125 -9.52 -13.90 -12.42
N LEU A 126 -8.72 -14.27 -11.43
CA LEU A 126 -7.46 -15.01 -11.65
C LEU A 126 -7.50 -16.37 -10.94
N GLU A 127 -7.06 -17.43 -11.65
CA GLU A 127 -6.87 -18.75 -11.01
C GLU A 127 -5.69 -18.76 -10.03
N GLU A 128 -4.65 -18.02 -10.35
CA GLU A 128 -3.42 -17.95 -9.58
C GLU A 128 -3.19 -16.53 -9.05
N GLY A 129 -2.37 -16.39 -8.04
CA GLY A 129 -1.97 -15.10 -7.49
C GLY A 129 -2.16 -15.01 -5.97
N ALA A 130 -1.37 -14.14 -5.37
CA ALA A 130 -1.48 -13.77 -3.96
C ALA A 130 -2.23 -12.44 -3.82
N VAL A 131 -2.94 -12.25 -2.71
CA VAL A 131 -3.62 -10.98 -2.38
C VAL A 131 -2.63 -9.80 -2.27
N SER A 132 -1.35 -10.10 -2.06
CA SER A 132 -0.25 -9.13 -1.99
C SER A 132 0.48 -8.91 -3.32
N SER A 133 0.08 -9.57 -4.41
CA SER A 133 0.78 -9.47 -5.70
C SER A 133 0.70 -8.07 -6.31
N HIS A 134 1.67 -7.73 -7.16
CA HIS A 134 1.72 -6.45 -7.86
C HIS A 134 0.47 -6.18 -8.72
N ALA A 135 -0.10 -7.22 -9.35
CA ALA A 135 -1.36 -7.09 -10.09
C ALA A 135 -2.53 -6.66 -9.20
N VAL A 136 -2.62 -7.19 -7.96
CA VAL A 136 -3.64 -6.80 -6.98
C VAL A 136 -3.46 -5.34 -6.53
N ILE A 137 -2.22 -4.89 -6.36
CA ILE A 137 -1.90 -3.49 -6.02
C ILE A 137 -2.36 -2.56 -7.15
N VAL A 138 -2.06 -2.90 -8.41
CA VAL A 138 -2.47 -2.11 -9.57
C VAL A 138 -3.99 -2.13 -9.76
N ALA A 139 -4.66 -3.29 -9.63
CA ALA A 139 -6.12 -3.38 -9.71
C ALA A 139 -6.79 -2.49 -8.68
N ARG A 140 -6.27 -2.47 -7.45
CA ARG A 140 -6.77 -1.60 -6.38
C ARG A 140 -6.56 -0.12 -6.71
N ALA A 141 -5.40 0.25 -7.26
CA ALA A 141 -5.11 1.62 -7.69
C ALA A 141 -6.06 2.09 -8.81
N LEU A 142 -6.45 1.18 -9.70
CA LEU A 142 -7.42 1.42 -10.78
C LEU A 142 -8.88 1.27 -10.33
N ALA A 143 -9.13 0.97 -9.06
CA ALA A 143 -10.46 0.65 -8.52
C ALA A 143 -11.18 -0.49 -9.25
N ILE A 144 -10.44 -1.45 -9.80
CA ILE A 144 -10.99 -2.62 -10.50
C ILE A 144 -11.15 -3.76 -9.48
N PRO A 145 -12.37 -4.31 -9.28
CA PRO A 145 -12.58 -5.51 -8.48
C PRO A 145 -11.73 -6.67 -9.01
N LEU A 146 -10.96 -7.31 -8.15
CA LEU A 146 -10.12 -8.45 -8.52
C LEU A 146 -10.30 -9.59 -7.52
N VAL A 147 -10.58 -10.78 -8.03
CA VAL A 147 -10.64 -12.04 -7.28
C VAL A 147 -9.47 -12.92 -7.73
N VAL A 148 -8.71 -13.44 -6.77
CA VAL A 148 -7.58 -14.37 -7.01
C VAL A 148 -7.93 -15.75 -6.45
N GLN A 149 -7.19 -16.77 -6.89
CA GLN A 149 -7.38 -18.17 -6.47
C GLN A 149 -8.77 -18.72 -6.83
N ALA A 150 -9.33 -18.26 -7.96
CA ALA A 150 -10.58 -18.80 -8.50
C ALA A 150 -10.26 -20.07 -9.31
N GLU A 151 -10.10 -21.20 -8.63
CA GLU A 151 -9.73 -22.47 -9.26
C GLU A 151 -10.67 -22.84 -10.42
N LYS A 152 -10.07 -23.27 -11.54
CA LYS A 152 -10.76 -23.71 -12.76
C LYS A 152 -11.53 -22.62 -13.53
N ALA A 153 -11.46 -21.36 -13.13
CA ALA A 153 -12.20 -20.28 -13.77
C ALA A 153 -11.96 -20.20 -15.28
N THR A 154 -10.70 -20.39 -15.74
CA THR A 154 -10.37 -20.36 -17.19
C THR A 154 -10.85 -21.58 -17.97
N ARG A 155 -11.18 -22.68 -17.31
CA ARG A 155 -11.73 -23.89 -17.94
C ARG A 155 -13.25 -23.85 -18.05
N GLU A 156 -13.89 -23.17 -17.11
CA GLU A 156 -15.33 -23.11 -16.99
C GLU A 156 -15.95 -21.91 -17.69
N ALA A 157 -15.21 -20.79 -17.77
CA ALA A 157 -15.66 -19.59 -18.44
C ALA A 157 -15.45 -19.66 -19.95
N LEU A 158 -16.45 -19.22 -20.70
CA LEU A 158 -16.40 -19.06 -22.14
C LEU A 158 -16.55 -17.57 -22.50
N ASP A 159 -15.99 -17.18 -23.64
CA ASP A 159 -16.15 -15.83 -24.15
C ASP A 159 -17.63 -15.49 -24.37
N GLY A 160 -18.07 -14.38 -23.79
CA GLY A 160 -19.46 -13.93 -23.84
C GLY A 160 -20.34 -14.43 -22.70
N ASP A 161 -19.81 -15.27 -21.79
CA ASP A 161 -20.57 -15.68 -20.61
C ASP A 161 -20.91 -14.48 -19.71
N GLN A 162 -22.10 -14.52 -19.12
CA GLN A 162 -22.44 -13.60 -18.04
C GLN A 162 -21.74 -14.00 -16.76
N ILE A 163 -21.09 -13.01 -16.09
CA ILE A 163 -20.34 -13.24 -14.87
C ILE A 163 -20.62 -12.13 -13.85
N LEU A 164 -20.76 -12.50 -12.58
CA LEU A 164 -20.83 -11.58 -11.46
C LEU A 164 -19.63 -11.76 -10.57
N VAL A 165 -18.96 -10.64 -10.25
CA VAL A 165 -17.73 -10.65 -9.44
C VAL A 165 -17.93 -9.80 -8.20
N ASP A 166 -17.90 -10.42 -7.03
CA ASP A 166 -17.91 -9.71 -5.75
C ASP A 166 -16.52 -9.73 -5.12
N GLY A 167 -15.77 -8.67 -5.35
CA GLY A 167 -14.41 -8.50 -4.82
C GLY A 167 -14.34 -8.39 -3.29
N ASP A 168 -15.45 -8.08 -2.60
CA ASP A 168 -15.47 -7.96 -1.13
C ASP A 168 -15.61 -9.33 -0.46
N SER A 169 -16.45 -10.19 -1.02
CA SER A 169 -16.64 -11.56 -0.53
C SER A 169 -15.70 -12.57 -1.17
N GLY A 170 -15.04 -12.21 -2.29
CA GLY A 170 -14.24 -13.12 -3.09
C GLY A 170 -15.06 -14.16 -3.85
N VAL A 171 -16.33 -13.88 -4.12
CA VAL A 171 -17.25 -14.80 -4.79
C VAL A 171 -17.43 -14.41 -6.26
N VAL A 172 -17.37 -15.43 -7.12
CA VAL A 172 -17.60 -15.31 -8.56
C VAL A 172 -18.74 -16.23 -8.95
N HIS A 173 -19.74 -15.69 -9.62
CA HIS A 173 -20.84 -16.48 -10.19
C HIS A 173 -20.71 -16.46 -11.72
N LEU A 174 -20.47 -17.62 -12.30
CA LEU A 174 -20.42 -17.83 -13.74
C LEU A 174 -21.79 -18.30 -14.20
N ARG A 175 -22.33 -17.68 -15.26
CA ARG A 175 -23.68 -17.94 -15.78
C ARG A 175 -24.73 -17.95 -14.65
N PRO A 176 -24.84 -16.82 -13.89
CA PRO A 176 -25.73 -16.75 -12.74
C PRO A 176 -27.19 -16.95 -13.16
N GLU A 177 -27.94 -17.62 -12.32
CA GLU A 177 -29.40 -17.67 -12.46
C GLU A 177 -30.01 -16.28 -12.27
N ASP A 178 -31.19 -16.05 -12.87
CA ASP A 178 -31.87 -14.74 -12.82
C ASP A 178 -32.11 -14.25 -11.38
N SER A 179 -32.40 -15.18 -10.46
CA SER A 179 -32.56 -14.88 -9.03
C SER A 179 -31.27 -14.31 -8.39
N VAL A 180 -30.11 -14.92 -8.69
CA VAL A 180 -28.81 -14.50 -8.20
C VAL A 180 -28.44 -13.16 -8.81
N ARG A 181 -28.71 -12.99 -10.11
CA ARG A 181 -28.48 -11.73 -10.82
C ARG A 181 -29.33 -10.60 -10.23
N ALA A 182 -30.62 -10.85 -9.98
CA ALA A 182 -31.50 -9.85 -9.38
C ALA A 182 -31.01 -9.43 -7.99
N ALA A 183 -30.65 -10.37 -7.13
CA ALA A 183 -30.13 -10.10 -5.80
C ALA A 183 -28.78 -9.33 -5.84
N PHE A 184 -27.93 -9.62 -6.82
CA PHE A 184 -26.65 -8.89 -7.00
C PHE A 184 -26.88 -7.44 -7.47
N LEU A 185 -27.81 -7.22 -8.40
CA LEU A 185 -28.19 -5.89 -8.86
C LEU A 185 -28.83 -5.06 -7.73
N GLU A 186 -29.68 -5.68 -6.92
CA GLU A 186 -30.26 -5.05 -5.74
C GLU A 186 -29.15 -4.63 -4.74
N LYS A 187 -28.19 -5.53 -4.48
CA LYS A 187 -27.02 -5.22 -3.65
C LYS A 187 -26.22 -4.02 -4.19
N LEU A 188 -26.03 -3.93 -5.51
CA LEU A 188 -25.36 -2.79 -6.16
C LEU A 188 -26.19 -1.51 -6.03
N ALA A 189 -27.50 -1.59 -6.21
CA ALA A 189 -28.40 -0.43 -6.04
C ALA A 189 -28.38 0.09 -4.61
N MET A 190 -28.48 -0.79 -3.61
CA MET A 190 -28.36 -0.41 -2.19
C MET A 190 -27.01 0.24 -1.87
N ARG A 191 -25.92 -0.25 -2.48
CA ARG A 191 -24.59 0.38 -2.31
C ARG A 191 -24.54 1.77 -2.95
N ALA A 192 -25.09 1.92 -4.14
CA ALA A 192 -25.14 3.22 -4.82
C ALA A 192 -25.95 4.23 -4.02
N GLU A 193 -27.11 3.83 -3.50
CA GLU A 193 -27.95 4.67 -2.63
C GLU A 193 -27.23 5.06 -1.34
N ALA A 194 -26.59 4.08 -0.66
CA ALA A 194 -25.79 4.37 0.53
C ALA A 194 -24.63 5.35 0.21
N GLN A 195 -23.98 5.18 -0.94
CA GLN A 195 -22.90 6.08 -1.37
C GLN A 195 -23.42 7.51 -1.62
N GLU A 196 -24.61 7.64 -2.19
CA GLU A 196 -25.26 8.94 -2.40
C GLU A 196 -25.61 9.60 -1.06
N GLN A 197 -26.18 8.84 -0.11
CA GLN A 197 -26.43 9.31 1.25
C GLN A 197 -25.15 9.77 1.94
N TYR A 198 -24.06 9.01 1.86
CA TYR A 198 -22.76 9.42 2.40
C TYR A 198 -22.20 10.65 1.70
N SER A 199 -22.44 10.80 0.39
CA SER A 199 -22.03 11.99 -0.34
C SER A 199 -22.75 13.26 0.15
N ALA A 200 -24.01 13.16 0.53
CA ALA A 200 -24.78 14.27 1.13
C ALA A 200 -24.24 14.68 2.51
N LEU A 201 -23.69 13.73 3.28
CA LEU A 201 -23.08 13.99 4.59
C LEU A 201 -21.71 14.67 4.50
N ARG A 202 -21.06 14.64 3.34
CA ARG A 202 -19.67 15.12 3.15
C ARG A 202 -19.46 16.57 3.55
N ALA A 203 -20.45 17.42 3.31
CA ALA A 203 -20.39 18.85 3.60
C ALA A 203 -20.76 19.19 5.04
N LEU A 204 -21.24 18.22 5.82
CA LEU A 204 -21.64 18.45 7.19
C LEU A 204 -20.44 18.31 8.13
N PRO A 205 -20.31 19.18 9.15
CA PRO A 205 -19.28 19.01 10.16
C PRO A 205 -19.53 17.71 10.95
N ALA A 206 -18.47 16.94 11.18
CA ALA A 206 -18.55 15.75 12.03
C ALA A 206 -18.67 16.19 13.50
N CYS A 207 -19.89 16.28 13.99
CA CYS A 207 -20.19 16.69 15.35
C CYS A 207 -20.91 15.57 16.10
N GLY A 208 -20.41 15.23 17.28
CA GLY A 208 -21.05 14.28 18.17
C GLY A 208 -22.33 14.85 18.79
N THR A 209 -23.21 13.99 19.32
CA THR A 209 -24.44 14.41 20.04
C THR A 209 -24.16 15.28 21.27
N CYS A 210 -22.93 15.20 21.80
CA CYS A 210 -22.44 16.05 22.89
C CYS A 210 -21.93 17.44 22.43
N GLY A 211 -22.02 17.77 21.15
CA GLY A 211 -21.51 19.02 20.57
C GLY A 211 -20.01 19.03 20.25
N THR A 212 -19.28 17.93 20.52
CA THR A 212 -17.85 17.84 20.22
C THR A 212 -17.64 17.66 18.72
N THR A 213 -16.89 18.57 18.10
CA THR A 213 -16.48 18.46 16.70
C THR A 213 -15.23 17.57 16.58
N VAL A 214 -15.23 16.64 15.63
CA VAL A 214 -14.13 15.72 15.37
C VAL A 214 -13.64 15.95 13.95
N ALA A 215 -12.34 16.22 13.78
CA ALA A 215 -11.73 16.30 12.46
C ALA A 215 -11.62 14.90 11.83
N LEU A 216 -12.11 14.74 10.61
CA LEU A 216 -12.06 13.47 9.87
C LEU A 216 -10.89 13.48 8.89
N HIS A 217 -9.95 12.57 9.12
CA HIS A 217 -8.78 12.40 8.27
C HIS A 217 -8.79 11.03 7.58
N MET A 218 -8.27 10.97 6.38
CA MET A 218 -8.15 9.71 5.63
C MET A 218 -6.78 9.07 5.87
N ASN A 219 -6.75 7.74 5.96
CA ASN A 219 -5.52 6.97 5.94
C ASN A 219 -5.17 6.62 4.50
N ALA A 220 -3.92 6.85 4.09
CA ALA A 220 -3.41 6.51 2.77
C ALA A 220 -2.08 5.77 2.88
N GLY A 221 -1.78 4.94 1.90
CA GLY A 221 -0.48 4.28 1.73
C GLY A 221 -0.03 4.36 0.27
N LEU A 222 -0.93 4.73 -0.63
CA LEU A 222 -0.72 4.84 -2.06
C LEU A 222 -0.94 6.27 -2.55
N MET A 223 -0.15 6.70 -3.54
CA MET A 223 -0.39 7.98 -4.22
C MET A 223 -1.79 8.04 -4.86
N ALA A 224 -2.24 6.91 -5.43
CA ALA A 224 -3.54 6.79 -6.07
C ALA A 224 -4.74 7.00 -5.12
N GLU A 225 -4.53 6.88 -3.82
CA GLU A 225 -5.57 7.11 -2.81
C GLU A 225 -5.76 8.61 -2.48
N LEU A 226 -4.75 9.45 -2.74
CA LEU A 226 -4.77 10.86 -2.35
C LEU A 226 -5.84 11.71 -3.06
N PRO A 227 -6.18 11.52 -4.34
CA PRO A 227 -7.31 12.21 -4.96
C PRO A 227 -8.63 11.97 -4.22
N SER A 228 -8.78 10.82 -3.57
CA SER A 228 -9.96 10.48 -2.76
C SER A 228 -10.10 11.32 -1.48
N LEU A 229 -9.06 12.04 -1.04
CA LEU A 229 -9.15 13.01 0.07
C LEU A 229 -10.24 14.05 -0.17
N GLU A 230 -10.27 14.60 -1.38
CA GLU A 230 -11.29 15.58 -1.78
C GLU A 230 -12.65 14.90 -1.94
N GLY A 231 -12.68 13.75 -2.61
CA GLY A 231 -13.88 12.95 -2.80
C GLY A 231 -14.53 12.47 -1.51
N ALA A 232 -13.77 12.22 -0.45
CA ALA A 232 -14.27 11.80 0.85
C ALA A 232 -14.65 12.96 1.78
N GLY A 233 -14.36 14.21 1.41
CA GLY A 233 -14.52 15.36 2.31
C GLY A 233 -13.56 15.34 3.50
N ALA A 234 -12.42 14.65 3.39
CA ALA A 234 -11.45 14.56 4.46
C ALA A 234 -10.69 15.89 4.65
N GLU A 235 -10.48 16.28 5.89
CA GLU A 235 -9.75 17.50 6.26
C GLU A 235 -8.23 17.35 6.07
N GLY A 236 -7.75 16.11 5.98
CA GLY A 236 -6.33 15.80 5.73
C GLY A 236 -6.03 14.31 5.65
N GLY A 237 -4.74 13.98 5.47
CA GLY A 237 -4.20 12.64 5.58
C GLY A 237 -3.76 12.36 7.01
N GLY A 238 -4.57 11.67 7.79
CA GLY A 238 -4.27 11.35 9.19
C GLY A 238 -3.14 10.34 9.37
N LEU A 239 -2.89 9.56 8.32
CA LEU A 239 -1.79 8.59 8.27
C LEU A 239 -1.41 8.31 6.82
N TYR A 240 -0.18 8.67 6.44
CA TYR A 240 0.45 8.16 5.23
C TYR A 240 1.48 7.09 5.57
N ARG A 241 1.23 5.87 5.10
CA ARG A 241 2.10 4.70 5.32
C ARG A 241 3.22 4.69 4.30
N THR A 242 4.45 4.94 4.75
CA THR A 242 5.62 5.07 3.86
C THR A 242 6.26 3.74 3.47
N GLU A 243 5.89 2.64 4.11
CA GLU A 243 6.54 1.35 3.94
C GLU A 243 6.35 0.72 2.56
N LEU A 244 5.23 0.98 1.87
CA LEU A 244 4.94 0.36 0.59
C LEU A 244 6.00 0.63 -0.47
N GLN A 245 6.51 1.87 -0.53
CA GLN A 245 7.60 2.23 -1.45
C GLN A 245 8.90 1.46 -1.20
N PHE A 246 9.11 0.95 0.02
CA PHE A 246 10.27 0.13 0.37
C PHE A 246 10.03 -1.34 0.05
N LEU A 247 8.80 -1.82 0.16
CA LEU A 247 8.42 -3.20 -0.12
C LEU A 247 8.45 -3.52 -1.62
N ILE A 248 8.04 -2.58 -2.46
CA ILE A 248 7.97 -2.77 -3.93
C ILE A 248 9.36 -2.76 -4.57
N ARG A 249 10.35 -2.11 -3.98
CA ARG A 249 11.68 -1.94 -4.58
C ARG A 249 12.65 -3.05 -4.19
N SER A 250 13.56 -3.37 -5.11
CA SER A 250 14.63 -4.36 -4.90
C SER A 250 15.84 -3.83 -4.11
N SER A 251 15.88 -2.53 -3.84
CA SER A 251 16.95 -1.86 -3.09
C SER A 251 16.38 -0.70 -2.29
N VAL A 252 17.10 -0.29 -1.24
CA VAL A 252 16.70 0.88 -0.44
C VAL A 252 16.50 2.09 -1.36
N PRO A 253 15.31 2.71 -1.39
CA PRO A 253 15.06 3.89 -2.21
C PRO A 253 16.04 5.01 -1.84
N ARG A 254 16.67 5.60 -2.84
CA ARG A 254 17.62 6.72 -2.61
C ARG A 254 16.87 7.90 -1.99
N ARG A 255 17.58 8.70 -1.18
CA ARG A 255 17.01 9.88 -0.53
C ARG A 255 16.31 10.83 -1.50
N SER A 256 16.87 11.07 -2.69
CA SER A 256 16.26 11.92 -3.72
C SER A 256 14.93 11.36 -4.24
N GLN A 257 14.85 10.06 -4.42
CA GLN A 257 13.62 9.38 -4.86
C GLN A 257 12.53 9.46 -3.81
N GLN A 258 12.89 9.22 -2.55
CA GLN A 258 11.95 9.39 -1.43
C GLN A 258 11.47 10.84 -1.31
N ALA A 259 12.38 11.83 -1.39
CA ALA A 259 12.02 13.23 -1.30
C ALA A 259 11.08 13.68 -2.44
N ALA A 260 11.33 13.23 -3.66
CA ALA A 260 10.44 13.50 -4.80
C ALA A 260 9.05 12.92 -4.60
N LEU A 261 8.95 11.70 -4.05
CA LEU A 261 7.65 11.09 -3.72
C LEU A 261 6.93 11.89 -2.63
N TYR A 262 7.59 12.25 -1.54
CA TYR A 262 6.97 13.01 -0.45
C TYR A 262 6.51 14.40 -0.91
N ALA A 263 7.27 15.05 -1.79
CA ALA A 263 6.86 16.32 -2.40
C ALA A 263 5.56 16.15 -3.22
N ARG A 264 5.46 15.09 -4.03
CA ARG A 264 4.23 14.79 -4.81
C ARG A 264 3.04 14.50 -3.92
N ILE A 265 3.23 13.74 -2.84
CA ILE A 265 2.16 13.46 -1.86
C ILE A 265 1.62 14.77 -1.28
N MET A 266 2.52 15.67 -0.85
CA MET A 266 2.11 16.97 -0.31
C MET A 266 1.43 17.84 -1.37
N ASN A 267 1.86 17.79 -2.63
CA ASN A 267 1.21 18.48 -3.75
C ASN A 267 -0.21 17.93 -3.98
N ALA A 268 -0.36 16.60 -4.00
CA ALA A 268 -1.66 15.95 -4.19
C ALA A 268 -2.63 16.23 -3.03
N ALA A 269 -2.14 16.47 -1.82
CA ALA A 269 -2.95 16.86 -0.68
C ALA A 269 -3.49 18.31 -0.77
N LYS A 270 -3.03 19.12 -1.74
CA LYS A 270 -3.52 20.49 -2.02
C LYS A 270 -3.54 21.39 -0.76
N GLY A 271 -2.47 21.35 0.02
CA GLY A 271 -2.31 22.15 1.24
C GLY A 271 -2.98 21.56 2.50
N ARG A 272 -3.72 20.47 2.41
CA ARG A 272 -4.22 19.74 3.57
C ARG A 272 -3.07 19.08 4.34
N PRO A 273 -3.16 18.99 5.68
CA PRO A 273 -2.13 18.33 6.48
C PRO A 273 -2.02 16.84 6.12
N VAL A 274 -0.78 16.33 6.10
CA VAL A 274 -0.49 14.91 5.93
C VAL A 274 0.48 14.46 7.01
N VAL A 275 0.09 13.44 7.77
CA VAL A 275 0.96 12.83 8.78
C VAL A 275 1.74 11.69 8.15
N PHE A 276 3.05 11.84 8.01
CA PHE A 276 3.92 10.80 7.50
C PHE A 276 4.39 9.89 8.63
N ARG A 277 3.98 8.64 8.57
CA ARG A 277 4.52 7.62 9.48
C ARG A 277 5.91 7.20 8.99
N THR A 278 6.90 7.21 9.89
CA THR A 278 8.20 6.62 9.58
C THR A 278 8.07 5.11 9.36
N LEU A 279 9.09 4.54 8.74
CA LEU A 279 9.09 3.17 8.26
C LEU A 279 8.67 2.15 9.34
N ASP A 280 7.58 1.42 9.09
CA ASP A 280 7.07 0.34 9.92
C ASP A 280 7.31 -1.00 9.23
N ILE A 281 8.55 -1.45 9.29
CA ILE A 281 9.02 -2.75 8.79
C ILE A 281 9.55 -3.59 9.93
N GLY A 282 9.40 -4.88 9.81
CA GLY A 282 9.87 -5.88 10.76
C GLY A 282 10.11 -7.21 10.03
N SER A 283 10.31 -8.27 10.77
CA SER A 283 10.50 -9.61 10.22
C SER A 283 9.25 -10.18 9.51
N ASP A 284 8.07 -9.62 9.77
CA ASP A 284 6.82 -9.91 9.08
C ASP A 284 6.73 -9.28 7.68
N LYS A 285 7.52 -8.25 7.41
CA LYS A 285 7.58 -7.53 6.15
C LYS A 285 9.01 -7.54 5.63
N VAL A 286 9.38 -8.64 4.98
CA VAL A 286 10.74 -8.85 4.49
C VAL A 286 11.05 -7.84 3.39
N LEU A 287 11.99 -6.94 3.67
CA LEU A 287 12.56 -6.11 2.62
C LEU A 287 13.59 -6.93 1.84
N PRO A 288 13.53 -6.93 0.50
CA PRO A 288 14.40 -7.76 -0.35
C PRO A 288 15.90 -7.58 -0.13
N TYR A 289 16.28 -6.47 0.47
CA TYR A 289 17.66 -6.05 0.71
C TYR A 289 18.07 -6.09 2.19
N LEU A 290 17.20 -6.49 3.09
CA LEU A 290 17.52 -6.79 4.48
C LEU A 290 17.53 -8.31 4.66
N LYS A 291 18.55 -8.83 5.34
CA LYS A 291 18.58 -10.26 5.67
C LYS A 291 17.36 -10.58 6.51
N PRO A 292 16.51 -11.53 6.10
CA PRO A 292 15.38 -11.97 6.89
C PRO A 292 15.89 -12.48 8.24
N GLN A 293 15.27 -12.04 9.32
CA GLN A 293 15.45 -12.66 10.64
C GLN A 293 14.16 -13.40 10.94
N GLU A 294 14.27 -14.69 11.16
CA GLU A 294 13.14 -15.48 11.63
C GLU A 294 12.88 -15.15 13.10
N GLU A 295 11.75 -14.54 13.35
CA GLU A 295 11.27 -14.23 14.70
C GLU A 295 9.98 -15.01 14.97
N PRO A 296 9.88 -15.72 16.11
CA PRO A 296 8.68 -16.47 16.46
C PRO A 296 7.42 -15.58 16.58
N ASN A 297 7.61 -14.32 16.97
CA ASN A 297 6.54 -13.33 17.17
C ASN A 297 6.91 -12.00 16.50
N PRO A 298 6.82 -11.87 15.16
CA PRO A 298 7.24 -10.67 14.42
C PRO A 298 6.56 -9.38 14.90
N ALA A 299 5.28 -9.45 15.29
CA ALA A 299 4.54 -8.29 15.79
C ALA A 299 5.13 -7.71 17.07
N LEU A 300 5.75 -8.54 17.91
CA LEU A 300 6.43 -8.16 19.16
C LEU A 300 7.94 -7.96 19.00
N GLY A 301 8.46 -8.25 17.82
CA GLY A 301 9.90 -8.35 17.56
C GLY A 301 10.57 -7.04 17.17
N TRP A 302 11.62 -7.18 16.38
CA TRP A 302 12.46 -6.08 15.90
C TRP A 302 11.79 -5.41 14.68
N ARG A 303 10.97 -4.40 14.95
CA ARG A 303 10.21 -3.66 13.93
C ARG A 303 10.13 -2.16 14.23
N ALA A 304 9.75 -1.40 13.21
CA ALA A 304 9.37 0.01 13.31
C ALA A 304 10.46 0.90 13.96
N ILE A 305 10.13 1.63 15.02
CA ILE A 305 11.08 2.52 15.71
C ILE A 305 12.31 1.76 16.22
N ARG A 306 12.18 0.49 16.62
CA ARG A 306 13.29 -0.35 17.11
C ARG A 306 14.32 -0.53 16.01
N VAL A 307 13.87 -0.90 14.80
CA VAL A 307 14.73 -0.97 13.61
C VAL A 307 15.36 0.40 13.32
N GLY A 308 14.57 1.46 13.39
CA GLY A 308 15.02 2.81 13.09
C GLY A 308 16.09 3.32 14.03
N LEU A 309 16.00 3.03 15.32
CA LEU A 309 17.00 3.44 16.31
C LEU A 309 18.28 2.61 16.23
N ASP A 310 18.18 1.31 15.95
CA ASP A 310 19.33 0.44 15.75
C ASP A 310 20.00 0.68 14.40
N ARG A 311 19.22 0.96 13.36
CA ARG A 311 19.67 1.27 12.00
C ARG A 311 19.52 2.76 11.70
N ARG A 312 20.12 3.61 12.54
CA ARG A 312 20.01 5.09 12.48
C ARG A 312 20.24 5.67 11.08
N GLY A 313 21.03 5.00 10.24
CA GLY A 313 21.29 5.43 8.86
C GLY A 313 20.03 5.42 8.00
N VAL A 314 19.18 4.39 8.12
CA VAL A 314 17.92 4.25 7.37
C VAL A 314 16.92 5.32 7.83
N MET A 315 16.69 5.44 9.14
CA MET A 315 15.78 6.46 9.70
C MET A 315 16.25 7.87 9.33
N ARG A 316 17.55 8.17 9.45
CA ARG A 316 18.12 9.48 9.07
C ARG A 316 17.89 9.78 7.60
N MET A 317 18.10 8.81 6.71
CA MET A 317 17.87 8.99 5.28
C MET A 317 16.41 9.29 4.98
N GLN A 318 15.47 8.59 5.62
CA GLN A 318 14.04 8.84 5.47
C GLN A 318 13.63 10.21 6.01
N VAL A 319 14.08 10.58 7.20
CA VAL A 319 13.82 11.90 7.80
C VAL A 319 14.36 13.03 6.91
N GLN A 320 15.59 12.91 6.41
CA GLN A 320 16.15 13.89 5.47
C GLN A 320 15.36 13.97 4.16
N ALA A 321 14.84 12.85 3.68
CA ALA A 321 13.97 12.83 2.49
C ALA A 321 12.65 13.55 2.75
N LEU A 322 12.02 13.34 3.92
CA LEU A 322 10.81 14.05 4.33
C LEU A 322 11.05 15.55 4.44
N LEU A 323 12.14 15.98 5.09
CA LEU A 323 12.50 17.38 5.22
C LEU A 323 12.69 18.06 3.86
N ARG A 324 13.39 17.39 2.93
CA ARG A 324 13.60 17.90 1.56
C ARG A 324 12.32 17.88 0.73
N GLY A 325 11.52 16.83 0.85
CA GLY A 325 10.22 16.72 0.17
C GLY A 325 9.21 17.77 0.63
N ALA A 326 9.36 18.25 1.86
CA ALA A 326 8.51 19.33 2.38
C ALA A 326 8.74 20.67 1.64
N GLU A 327 9.94 20.94 1.12
CA GLU A 327 10.24 22.15 0.35
C GLU A 327 9.86 23.45 1.09
N GLY A 328 9.95 23.46 2.42
CA GLY A 328 9.56 24.58 3.27
C GLY A 328 8.11 24.57 3.75
N ARG A 329 7.27 23.64 3.28
CA ARG A 329 5.87 23.45 3.72
C ARG A 329 5.82 22.87 5.14
N PRO A 330 4.68 23.01 5.85
CA PRO A 330 4.46 22.30 7.12
C PRO A 330 4.64 20.80 6.97
N LEU A 331 5.28 20.14 7.94
CA LEU A 331 5.56 18.72 7.93
C LEU A 331 5.14 18.08 9.25
N GLN A 332 4.40 16.98 9.19
CA GLN A 332 4.06 16.17 10.34
C GLN A 332 4.69 14.77 10.20
N VAL A 333 5.52 14.39 11.17
CA VAL A 333 6.22 13.10 11.20
C VAL A 333 5.80 12.34 12.43
N MET A 334 5.50 11.05 12.28
CA MET A 334 5.02 10.18 13.34
C MET A 334 5.85 8.91 13.43
N PHE A 335 6.24 8.53 14.63
CA PHE A 335 6.96 7.29 14.91
C PHE A 335 6.00 6.18 15.34
N PRO A 336 5.98 5.03 14.63
CA PRO A 336 5.19 3.85 15.01
C PRO A 336 5.86 3.04 16.12
N MET A 337 5.11 2.22 16.84
CA MET A 337 5.57 1.22 17.81
C MET A 337 6.43 1.79 18.94
N VAL A 338 6.22 3.05 19.32
CA VAL A 338 6.88 3.63 20.48
C VAL A 338 6.37 2.94 21.75
N ALA A 339 7.27 2.38 22.55
CA ALA A 339 6.94 1.66 23.78
C ALA A 339 7.46 2.37 25.04
N GLN A 340 8.47 3.22 24.89
CA GLN A 340 9.11 3.95 26.00
C GLN A 340 9.39 5.40 25.63
N PHE A 341 9.43 6.26 26.63
CA PHE A 341 9.74 7.68 26.42
C PHE A 341 11.11 7.91 25.80
N GLU A 342 12.11 7.15 26.20
CA GLU A 342 13.50 7.25 25.72
C GLU A 342 13.61 6.95 24.23
N GLU A 343 12.81 6.01 23.70
CA GLU A 343 12.76 5.74 22.26
C GLU A 343 12.25 6.94 21.50
N PHE A 344 11.15 7.56 21.96
CA PHE A 344 10.60 8.75 21.34
C PHE A 344 11.59 9.91 21.41
N LYS A 345 12.21 10.15 22.57
CA LYS A 345 13.22 11.20 22.78
C LYS A 345 14.39 11.03 21.83
N ALA A 346 14.92 9.82 21.66
CA ALA A 346 16.01 9.52 20.75
C ALA A 346 15.63 9.74 19.28
N ALA A 347 14.44 9.31 18.88
CA ALA A 347 13.93 9.49 17.53
C ALA A 347 13.66 10.97 17.22
N ARG A 348 13.06 11.71 18.15
CA ARG A 348 12.85 13.15 18.05
C ARG A 348 14.16 13.90 17.90
N GLN A 349 15.18 13.56 18.68
CA GLN A 349 16.50 14.17 18.59
C GLN A 349 17.12 13.95 17.20
N LEU A 350 16.97 12.74 16.63
CA LEU A 350 17.44 12.45 15.28
C LEU A 350 16.80 13.35 14.22
N VAL A 351 15.50 13.66 14.37
CA VAL A 351 14.80 14.62 13.48
C VAL A 351 15.38 16.02 13.64
N LEU A 352 15.56 16.49 14.88
CA LEU A 352 16.09 17.83 15.14
C LEU A 352 17.53 17.99 14.62
N ASP A 353 18.37 16.97 14.80
CA ASP A 353 19.73 16.94 14.24
C ASP A 353 19.71 16.98 12.71
N ALA A 354 18.77 16.28 12.09
CA ALA A 354 18.59 16.30 10.64
C ALA A 354 18.16 17.71 10.16
N VAL A 355 17.24 18.37 10.85
CA VAL A 355 16.83 19.76 10.55
C VAL A 355 18.03 20.71 10.64
N ALA A 356 18.81 20.63 11.72
CA ALA A 356 19.99 21.46 11.90
C ALA A 356 20.99 21.26 10.74
N ARG A 357 21.22 20.01 10.36
CA ARG A 357 22.11 19.66 9.25
C ARG A 357 21.60 20.18 7.90
N GLU A 358 20.31 20.00 7.59
CA GLU A 358 19.72 20.49 6.33
C GLU A 358 19.79 22.03 6.25
N LYS A 359 19.60 22.75 7.36
CA LYS A 359 19.82 24.20 7.45
C LYS A 359 21.26 24.60 7.13
N THR A 360 22.23 23.90 7.74
CA THR A 360 23.67 24.16 7.50
C THR A 360 24.05 23.93 6.03
N MET A 361 23.37 23.00 5.35
CA MET A 361 23.57 22.71 3.93
C MET A 361 22.82 23.67 2.99
N GLY A 362 22.11 24.66 3.52
CA GLY A 362 21.37 25.65 2.73
C GLY A 362 20.05 25.14 2.16
N HIS A 363 19.57 23.98 2.61
CA HIS A 363 18.26 23.46 2.17
C HIS A 363 17.10 24.15 2.91
N ARG A 364 15.97 24.28 2.22
CA ARG A 364 14.74 24.73 2.85
C ARG A 364 14.26 23.65 3.85
N VAL A 365 13.98 24.08 5.07
CA VAL A 365 13.38 23.22 6.10
C VAL A 365 11.91 23.57 6.28
N PRO A 366 11.08 22.65 6.82
CA PRO A 366 9.66 22.92 7.06
C PRO A 366 9.43 24.21 7.85
N SER A 367 8.42 24.99 7.44
CA SER A 367 7.98 26.21 8.14
C SER A 367 7.38 25.91 9.51
N ASP A 368 6.69 24.79 9.63
CA ASP A 368 6.17 24.19 10.86
C ASP A 368 6.48 22.71 10.85
N LEU A 369 7.13 22.20 11.90
CA LEU A 369 7.48 20.81 12.04
C LEU A 369 6.84 20.24 13.30
N LYS A 370 5.93 19.27 13.13
CA LYS A 370 5.31 18.55 14.22
C LYS A 370 5.83 17.10 14.26
N ILE A 371 6.26 16.67 15.44
CA ILE A 371 6.81 15.34 15.68
C ILE A 371 5.91 14.62 16.67
N GLY A 372 5.21 13.60 16.17
CA GLY A 372 4.26 12.81 16.94
C GLY A 372 4.69 11.36 17.16
N ALA A 373 3.92 10.66 17.97
CA ALA A 373 4.06 9.23 18.22
C ALA A 373 2.76 8.49 17.94
N MET A 374 2.88 7.22 17.52
CA MET A 374 1.73 6.32 17.48
C MET A 374 1.67 5.55 18.79
N LEU A 375 0.59 5.74 19.55
CA LEU A 375 0.29 4.98 20.75
C LEU A 375 -0.40 3.69 20.32
N GLU A 376 0.36 2.66 20.20
CA GLU A 376 -0.10 1.32 19.81
C GLU A 376 0.46 0.21 20.72
N THR A 377 1.30 0.58 21.68
CA THR A 377 1.72 -0.26 22.79
C THR A 377 1.08 0.25 24.09
N PRO A 378 0.42 -0.62 24.90
CA PRO A 378 -0.23 -0.19 26.13
C PRO A 378 0.73 0.50 27.13
N SER A 379 2.00 0.13 27.14
CA SER A 379 3.03 0.72 28.01
C SER A 379 3.16 2.23 27.82
N LEU A 380 3.02 2.74 26.58
CA LEU A 380 3.17 4.16 26.31
C LEU A 380 2.05 5.02 26.92
N ALA A 381 0.86 4.45 27.16
CA ALA A 381 -0.21 5.14 27.88
C ALA A 381 0.17 5.52 29.32
N PHE A 382 1.14 4.82 29.90
CA PHE A 382 1.67 5.06 31.25
C PHE A 382 3.01 5.79 31.25
N ALA A 383 3.46 6.33 30.11
CA ALA A 383 4.67 7.12 30.03
C ALA A 383 4.60 8.36 30.96
N PRO A 384 5.74 8.93 31.38
CA PRO A 384 5.77 10.13 32.22
C PRO A 384 5.15 11.33 31.45
N ASN A 385 4.67 12.34 32.21
CA ASN A 385 4.04 13.53 31.61
C ASN A 385 4.93 14.23 30.58
N GLN A 386 6.26 14.20 30.81
CA GLN A 386 7.24 14.78 29.87
C GLN A 386 7.14 14.17 28.46
N PHE A 387 6.69 12.93 28.31
CA PHE A 387 6.45 12.34 27.00
C PHE A 387 5.32 13.08 26.28
N PHE A 388 4.19 13.28 26.94
CA PHE A 388 3.03 13.98 26.36
C PHE A 388 3.34 15.44 26.05
N GLU A 389 4.01 16.13 26.98
CA GLU A 389 4.45 17.54 26.82
C GLU A 389 5.47 17.72 25.66
N MET A 390 6.29 16.70 25.38
CA MET A 390 7.29 16.72 24.31
C MET A 390 6.70 16.32 22.94
N THR A 391 5.52 15.71 22.92
CA THR A 391 4.89 15.16 21.72
C THR A 391 3.95 16.18 21.14
N ASP A 392 4.18 16.61 19.88
CA ASP A 392 3.35 17.64 19.25
C ASP A 392 1.94 17.14 18.91
N PHE A 393 1.76 15.83 18.75
CA PHE A 393 0.47 15.12 18.59
C PHE A 393 0.62 13.64 18.84
N LEU A 394 -0.47 12.98 19.23
CA LEU A 394 -0.52 11.54 19.47
C LEU A 394 -1.56 10.87 18.57
N SER A 395 -1.17 9.80 17.89
CA SER A 395 -2.10 8.95 17.13
C SER A 395 -2.30 7.62 17.84
N ILE A 396 -3.53 7.31 18.23
CA ILE A 396 -3.88 6.03 18.87
C ILE A 396 -4.06 4.98 17.76
N GLY A 397 -3.12 4.06 17.64
CA GLY A 397 -3.10 3.01 16.63
C GLY A 397 -4.02 1.83 16.99
N GLY A 398 -5.33 1.98 16.79
CA GLY A 398 -6.37 1.10 17.30
C GLY A 398 -6.21 -0.39 16.99
N ASN A 399 -5.59 -0.75 15.86
CA ASN A 399 -5.42 -2.16 15.49
C ASN A 399 -4.34 -2.86 16.33
N ASP A 400 -3.13 -2.28 16.37
CA ASP A 400 -2.01 -2.85 17.13
C ASP A 400 -2.25 -2.66 18.63
N LEU A 401 -2.80 -1.51 19.05
CA LEU A 401 -3.17 -1.30 20.45
C LEU A 401 -4.16 -2.35 20.97
N LYS A 402 -5.19 -2.68 20.16
CA LYS A 402 -6.15 -3.75 20.51
C LYS A 402 -5.48 -5.11 20.60
N GLN A 403 -4.60 -5.44 19.65
CA GLN A 403 -3.83 -6.68 19.65
C GLN A 403 -3.02 -6.84 20.94
N PHE A 404 -2.31 -5.81 21.34
CA PHE A 404 -1.44 -5.88 22.54
C PHE A 404 -2.23 -5.75 23.85
N PHE A 405 -3.33 -5.01 23.85
CA PHE A 405 -4.20 -4.87 25.01
C PHE A 405 -4.86 -6.21 25.40
N PHE A 406 -5.35 -6.95 24.39
CA PHE A 406 -5.98 -8.26 24.61
C PHE A 406 -4.99 -9.43 24.49
N ALA A 407 -3.73 -9.19 24.18
CA ALA A 407 -2.73 -10.24 23.86
C ALA A 407 -3.26 -11.22 22.79
N ALA A 408 -3.90 -10.69 21.74
CA ALA A 408 -4.62 -11.47 20.75
C ALA A 408 -4.13 -11.10 19.34
N ASP A 409 -3.54 -12.07 18.65
CA ASP A 409 -3.04 -11.89 17.29
C ASP A 409 -4.18 -11.55 16.33
N ARG A 410 -4.11 -10.39 15.69
CA ARG A 410 -5.09 -9.90 14.72
C ARG A 410 -5.12 -10.70 13.41
N GLU A 411 -4.04 -11.41 13.08
CA GLU A 411 -3.93 -12.25 11.89
C GLU A 411 -4.53 -13.65 12.13
N ASN A 412 -4.67 -14.05 13.40
CA ASN A 412 -5.30 -15.32 13.76
C ASN A 412 -6.83 -15.21 13.69
N GLU A 413 -7.44 -15.86 12.67
CA GLU A 413 -8.88 -15.80 12.43
C GLU A 413 -9.75 -16.30 13.60
N ARG A 414 -9.25 -17.27 14.37
CA ARG A 414 -9.98 -17.86 15.50
C ARG A 414 -10.06 -16.92 16.69
N VAL A 415 -9.04 -16.05 16.84
CA VAL A 415 -8.87 -15.17 18.00
C VAL A 415 -9.38 -13.77 17.70
N ARG A 416 -9.11 -13.21 16.50
CA ARG A 416 -9.43 -11.80 16.15
C ARG A 416 -10.90 -11.44 16.29
N ARG A 417 -11.81 -12.41 16.14
CA ARG A 417 -13.27 -12.20 16.23
C ARG A 417 -13.79 -12.18 17.66
N ARG A 418 -12.98 -12.60 18.63
CA ARG A 418 -13.40 -12.68 20.05
C ARG A 418 -13.42 -11.34 20.75
N TYR A 419 -12.61 -10.39 20.27
CA TYR A 419 -12.39 -9.12 20.93
C TYR A 419 -12.94 -7.98 20.05
N ASP A 420 -14.07 -7.43 20.51
CA ASP A 420 -14.69 -6.29 19.84
C ASP A 420 -13.91 -5.01 20.17
N THR A 421 -13.83 -4.12 19.20
CA THR A 421 -13.27 -2.77 19.36
C THR A 421 -14.15 -1.93 20.29
N LEU A 422 -15.45 -2.22 20.38
CA LEU A 422 -16.39 -1.56 21.29
C LEU A 422 -16.45 -2.20 22.68
N ASN A 423 -15.49 -3.07 23.03
CA ASN A 423 -15.39 -3.64 24.37
C ASN A 423 -15.19 -2.56 25.42
N VAL A 424 -15.96 -2.63 26.52
CA VAL A 424 -15.98 -1.62 27.59
C VAL A 424 -14.59 -1.37 28.18
N SER A 425 -13.81 -2.43 28.44
CA SER A 425 -12.45 -2.29 29.01
C SER A 425 -11.52 -1.55 28.04
N PHE A 426 -11.60 -1.86 26.74
CA PHE A 426 -10.79 -1.20 25.72
C PHE A 426 -11.19 0.27 25.55
N LEU A 427 -12.50 0.55 25.50
CA LEU A 427 -13.02 1.94 25.44
C LEU A 427 -12.64 2.74 26.69
N THR A 428 -12.67 2.11 27.87
CA THR A 428 -12.21 2.76 29.10
C THR A 428 -10.72 3.11 29.04
N PHE A 429 -9.91 2.20 28.50
CA PHE A 429 -8.48 2.46 28.31
C PHE A 429 -8.22 3.59 27.32
N ILE A 430 -8.92 3.61 26.18
CA ILE A 430 -8.83 4.71 25.20
C ILE A 430 -9.23 6.03 25.84
N ARG A 431 -10.34 6.06 26.61
CA ARG A 431 -10.80 7.26 27.32
C ARG A 431 -9.73 7.81 28.26
N GLN A 432 -9.07 6.95 29.06
CA GLN A 432 -7.99 7.38 29.92
C GLN A 432 -6.82 8.03 29.16
N ILE A 433 -6.49 7.48 27.97
CA ILE A 433 -5.46 8.07 27.12
C ILE A 433 -5.88 9.47 26.65
N VAL A 434 -7.10 9.60 26.14
CA VAL A 434 -7.62 10.88 25.62
C VAL A 434 -7.69 11.93 26.74
N GLU A 435 -8.29 11.59 27.87
CA GLU A 435 -8.37 12.48 29.05
C GLU A 435 -6.98 12.97 29.50
N ARG A 436 -5.98 12.09 29.44
CA ARG A 436 -4.60 12.46 29.77
C ARG A 436 -3.99 13.39 28.72
N CYS A 437 -4.24 13.14 27.44
CA CYS A 437 -3.80 14.01 26.36
C CYS A 437 -4.43 15.40 26.50
N ASP A 438 -5.73 15.48 26.76
CA ASP A 438 -6.45 16.73 26.97
C ASP A 438 -5.92 17.51 28.16
N ALA A 439 -5.68 16.83 29.29
CA ALA A 439 -5.13 17.44 30.49
C ALA A 439 -3.72 18.04 30.31
N LEU A 440 -2.92 17.48 29.39
CA LEU A 440 -1.56 17.91 29.08
C LEU A 440 -1.45 18.76 27.81
N GLY A 441 -2.59 19.04 27.14
CA GLY A 441 -2.64 19.87 25.94
C GLY A 441 -2.04 19.20 24.69
N THR A 442 -1.94 17.85 24.67
CA THR A 442 -1.42 17.09 23.52
C THR A 442 -2.55 16.70 22.59
N PRO A 443 -2.62 17.22 21.34
CA PRO A 443 -3.63 16.81 20.38
C PRO A 443 -3.60 15.30 20.15
N SER A 444 -4.77 14.65 20.19
CA SER A 444 -4.87 13.20 19.99
C SER A 444 -5.83 12.85 18.84
N ALA A 445 -5.51 11.77 18.11
CA ALA A 445 -6.35 11.23 17.05
C ALA A 445 -6.44 9.71 17.18
N PHE A 446 -7.59 9.14 16.79
CA PHE A 446 -7.77 7.69 16.74
C PHE A 446 -7.65 7.20 15.30
N VAL A 447 -6.72 6.27 15.07
CA VAL A 447 -6.45 5.68 13.76
C VAL A 447 -6.89 4.22 13.77
N ALA A 448 -7.91 3.91 12.99
CA ALA A 448 -8.40 2.55 12.80
C ALA A 448 -8.84 2.30 11.36
N ARG A 449 -8.88 1.03 10.98
CA ARG A 449 -9.60 0.61 9.78
C ARG A 449 -11.08 0.47 10.15
N MET A 450 -11.88 1.49 9.84
CA MET A 450 -13.33 1.36 9.96
C MET A 450 -13.83 0.43 8.84
N ARG A 451 -14.51 -0.65 9.20
CA ARG A 451 -15.39 -1.34 8.26
C ARG A 451 -16.70 -0.56 8.23
N ALA A 452 -17.21 -0.28 7.03
CA ALA A 452 -18.60 0.15 6.91
C ALA A 452 -19.47 -0.86 7.67
N ALA A 453 -20.37 -0.35 8.49
CA ALA A 453 -21.35 -1.20 9.15
C ALA A 453 -22.09 -2.01 8.07
N ARG A 454 -22.21 -3.32 8.32
CA ARG A 454 -23.01 -4.22 7.46
C ARG A 454 -24.47 -3.89 7.65
#